data_7483537110ec3b16f0faf3644ec5c0f6
#
_entry.id   7483537110ec3b16f0faf3644ec5c0f6
#
_cell.length_a   1.000
_cell.length_b   1.000
_cell.length_c   1.000
_cell.angle_alpha   90.00
_cell.angle_beta   90.00
_cell.angle_gamma   90.00
#
_symmetry.space_group_name_H-M   'P 1'
#
loop_
_entity.id
_entity.type
_entity.pdbx_description
1 polymer ?
#
loop_
_entity_poly.entity_id
_entity_poly.type
_entity_poly.pdbx_seq_one_letter_code
_entity_poly.pdbx_strand_id
1 'polypeptide(L)'
;MRAESYRRRLWDFAVGQYGYVRAADAHDIEIPVVELGKLAARGQIRHVAYGLYRFDDLPPTRFDRFFEAVARVGGDAHLTGDAVLALHELGQVNPQVVRVGTSRRVRAQLPKWIAIERETLPDGDLTSYESIPSATVAHAIRSCRDTVMSDRLLVAVDDARRDGLLSVAEQREFRAELEGAG
;
A
#
# COMPACT_ATOMS: atom_id res chain seq x y z
N MET A 1 -2.28 10.20 38.26
CA MET A 1 -2.50 9.74 36.87
C MET A 1 -1.20 9.08 36.41
N ARG A 2 -1.16 7.75 36.20
CA ARG A 2 0.06 7.08 35.71
C ARG A 2 0.30 7.54 34.29
N ALA A 3 1.51 8.03 34.00
CA ALA A 3 1.91 8.35 32.62
C ALA A 3 1.73 7.07 31.78
N GLU A 4 1.03 7.21 30.68
CA GLU A 4 0.81 6.11 29.74
C GLU A 4 2.15 5.64 29.20
N SER A 5 2.38 4.32 29.16
CA SER A 5 3.66 3.80 28.70
C SER A 5 3.84 4.04 27.20
N TYR A 6 5.07 4.27 26.75
CA TYR A 6 5.38 4.41 25.31
C TYR A 6 4.86 3.24 24.49
N ARG A 7 4.94 2.00 25.02
CA ARG A 7 4.37 0.83 24.35
C ARG A 7 2.88 0.98 24.10
N ARG A 8 2.11 1.49 25.07
CA ARG A 8 0.66 1.68 24.93
C ARG A 8 0.33 2.72 23.86
N ARG A 9 0.99 3.86 23.88
CA ARG A 9 0.80 4.91 22.88
C ARG A 9 1.17 4.44 21.47
N LEU A 10 2.26 3.70 21.33
CA LEU A 10 2.66 3.09 20.05
C LEU A 10 1.65 2.03 19.59
N TRP A 11 1.09 1.24 20.53
CA TRP A 11 0.04 0.26 20.21
C TRP A 11 -1.21 0.94 19.69
N ASP A 12 -1.72 1.97 20.38
CA ASP A 12 -2.92 2.69 20.00
C ASP A 12 -2.76 3.34 18.60
N PHE A 13 -1.56 3.79 18.26
CA PHE A 13 -1.21 4.27 16.94
C PHE A 13 -1.15 3.12 15.90
N ALA A 14 -0.51 2.02 16.24
CA ALA A 14 -0.32 0.87 15.35
C ALA A 14 -1.63 0.18 14.95
N VAL A 15 -2.67 0.22 15.79
CA VAL A 15 -3.99 -0.34 15.49
C VAL A 15 -4.56 0.24 14.18
N GLY A 16 -4.37 1.54 13.93
CA GLY A 16 -4.78 2.19 12.68
C GLY A 16 -3.84 1.95 11.48
N GLN A 17 -2.75 1.20 11.69
CA GLN A 17 -1.72 0.95 10.68
C GLN A 17 -1.32 -0.55 10.62
N TYR A 18 -2.28 -1.44 10.73
CA TYR A 18 -2.07 -2.90 10.60
C TYR A 18 -1.01 -3.48 11.53
N GLY A 19 -0.83 -2.85 12.68
CA GLY A 19 0.20 -3.22 13.65
C GLY A 19 1.58 -2.62 13.39
N TYR A 20 1.76 -1.87 12.31
CA TYR A 20 3.05 -1.27 11.98
C TYR A 20 3.27 0.09 12.63
N VAL A 21 4.53 0.38 12.92
CA VAL A 21 5.01 1.69 13.38
C VAL A 21 6.33 2.00 12.68
N ARG A 22 6.41 3.17 12.05
CA ARG A 22 7.65 3.69 11.48
C ARG A 22 8.37 4.56 12.50
N ALA A 23 9.68 4.70 12.35
CA ALA A 23 10.46 5.63 13.18
C ALA A 23 9.94 7.09 13.10
N ALA A 24 9.45 7.50 11.92
CA ALA A 24 8.81 8.82 11.73
C ALA A 24 7.53 8.94 12.57
N ASP A 25 6.67 7.91 12.57
CA ASP A 25 5.43 7.91 13.35
C ASP A 25 5.69 8.07 14.85
N ALA A 26 6.73 7.39 15.37
CA ALA A 26 7.13 7.54 16.77
C ALA A 26 7.55 8.97 17.10
N HIS A 27 8.28 9.62 16.19
CA HIS A 27 8.67 11.02 16.33
C HIS A 27 7.43 11.94 16.34
N ASP A 28 6.47 11.73 15.45
CA ASP A 28 5.27 12.55 15.32
C ASP A 28 4.37 12.49 16.56
N ILE A 29 4.39 11.36 17.28
CA ILE A 29 3.68 11.19 18.56
C ILE A 29 4.59 11.44 19.77
N GLU A 30 5.71 12.14 19.59
CA GLU A 30 6.66 12.55 20.64
C GLU A 30 7.21 11.37 21.47
N ILE A 31 7.50 10.23 20.79
CA ILE A 31 8.18 9.10 21.40
C ILE A 31 9.61 9.01 20.84
N PRO A 32 10.64 8.98 21.70
CA PRO A 32 12.01 8.81 21.24
C PRO A 32 12.17 7.54 20.40
N VAL A 33 12.73 7.62 19.19
CA VAL A 33 12.91 6.50 18.27
C VAL A 33 13.69 5.34 18.91
N VAL A 34 14.59 5.62 19.83
CA VAL A 34 15.35 4.61 20.58
C VAL A 34 14.44 3.66 21.38
N GLU A 35 13.24 4.08 21.75
CA GLU A 35 12.28 3.21 22.46
C GLU A 35 11.76 2.08 21.59
N LEU A 36 11.64 2.29 20.26
CA LEU A 36 11.30 1.22 19.32
C LEU A 36 12.35 0.09 19.37
N GLY A 37 13.63 0.46 19.35
CA GLY A 37 14.72 -0.50 19.46
C GLY A 37 14.71 -1.25 20.80
N LYS A 38 14.42 -0.55 21.93
CA LYS A 38 14.30 -1.17 23.24
C LYS A 38 13.12 -2.13 23.34
N LEU A 39 11.97 -1.78 22.76
CA LEU A 39 10.81 -2.64 22.70
C LEU A 39 11.08 -3.89 21.85
N ALA A 40 11.76 -3.72 20.72
CA ALA A 40 12.16 -4.84 19.87
C ALA A 40 13.17 -5.78 20.56
N ALA A 41 14.16 -5.23 21.26
CA ALA A 41 15.13 -6.02 22.04
C ALA A 41 14.48 -6.83 23.15
N ARG A 42 13.33 -6.38 23.68
CA ARG A 42 12.53 -7.09 24.69
C ARG A 42 11.50 -8.05 24.08
N GLY A 43 11.45 -8.21 22.75
CA GLY A 43 10.48 -9.05 22.06
C GLY A 43 9.03 -8.55 22.11
N GLN A 44 8.81 -7.27 22.42
CA GLN A 44 7.47 -6.67 22.54
C GLN A 44 6.93 -6.16 21.19
N ILE A 45 7.81 -5.92 20.24
CA ILE A 45 7.53 -5.61 18.84
C ILE A 45 8.60 -6.27 17.97
N ARG A 46 8.28 -6.58 16.73
CA ARG A 46 9.22 -7.16 15.77
C ARG A 46 9.84 -6.06 14.89
N HIS A 47 11.14 -6.08 14.72
CA HIS A 47 11.82 -5.27 13.71
C HIS A 47 11.61 -5.89 12.33
N VAL A 48 10.96 -5.16 11.43
CA VAL A 48 10.55 -5.65 10.10
C VAL A 48 11.54 -5.21 9.02
N ALA A 49 11.95 -3.93 9.09
CA ALA A 49 12.91 -3.30 8.18
C ALA A 49 13.52 -2.08 8.85
N TYR A 50 14.47 -1.44 8.19
CA TYR A 50 15.06 -0.20 8.71
C TYR A 50 13.96 0.82 9.04
N GLY A 51 13.89 1.20 10.31
CA GLY A 51 12.90 2.15 10.81
C GLY A 51 11.43 1.67 10.77
N LEU A 52 11.19 0.37 10.53
CA LEU A 52 9.85 -0.21 10.49
C LEU A 52 9.73 -1.36 11.49
N TYR A 53 8.72 -1.29 12.34
CA TYR A 53 8.43 -2.26 13.39
C TYR A 53 6.97 -2.71 13.32
N ARG A 54 6.66 -3.88 13.92
CA ARG A 54 5.29 -4.41 13.96
C ARG A 54 4.98 -5.00 15.35
N PHE A 55 3.77 -4.77 15.81
CA PHE A 55 3.15 -5.48 16.94
C PHE A 55 2.55 -6.79 16.43
N ASP A 56 3.15 -7.92 16.75
CA ASP A 56 2.71 -9.24 16.27
C ASP A 56 1.49 -9.79 17.04
N ASP A 57 1.13 -9.18 18.15
CA ASP A 57 -0.12 -9.45 18.89
C ASP A 57 -1.36 -8.83 18.22
N LEU A 58 -1.20 -7.98 17.16
CA LEU A 58 -2.29 -7.58 16.28
C LEU A 58 -2.46 -8.63 15.16
N PRO A 59 -3.69 -9.19 14.99
CA PRO A 59 -3.92 -10.19 13.97
C PRO A 59 -3.65 -9.63 12.57
N PRO A 60 -3.07 -10.43 11.67
CA PRO A 60 -2.83 -10.01 10.30
C PRO A 60 -4.13 -9.85 9.53
N THR A 61 -4.14 -8.90 8.59
CA THR A 61 -5.23 -8.67 7.66
C THR A 61 -4.76 -8.85 6.22
N ARG A 62 -5.67 -8.84 5.26
CA ARG A 62 -5.32 -8.87 3.83
C ARG A 62 -4.53 -7.64 3.38
N PHE A 63 -4.61 -6.55 4.14
CA PHE A 63 -3.96 -5.28 3.82
C PHE A 63 -2.50 -5.19 4.30
N ASP A 64 -2.08 -6.02 5.25
CA ASP A 64 -0.75 -5.97 5.86
C ASP A 64 0.36 -5.95 4.83
N ARG A 65 0.26 -6.83 3.80
CA ARG A 65 1.27 -6.95 2.74
C ARG A 65 1.41 -5.66 1.92
N PHE A 66 0.30 -5.01 1.61
CA PHE A 66 0.28 -3.77 0.86
C PHE A 66 0.82 -2.60 1.69
N PHE A 67 0.37 -2.49 2.94
CA PHE A 67 0.88 -1.48 3.85
C PHE A 67 2.39 -1.64 4.08
N GLU A 68 2.86 -2.85 4.36
CA GLU A 68 4.28 -3.13 4.57
C GLU A 68 5.11 -2.76 3.34
N ALA A 69 4.64 -3.06 2.12
CA ALA A 69 5.34 -2.72 0.90
C ALA A 69 5.58 -1.21 0.79
N VAL A 70 4.53 -0.41 0.96
CA VAL A 70 4.62 1.06 0.93
C VAL A 70 5.49 1.59 2.08
N ALA A 71 5.31 1.06 3.31
CA ALA A 71 6.05 1.50 4.48
C ALA A 71 7.56 1.21 4.40
N ARG A 72 7.97 0.11 3.75
CA ARG A 72 9.39 -0.22 3.51
C ARG A 72 10.07 0.74 2.54
N VAL A 73 9.34 1.23 1.57
CA VAL A 73 9.84 2.21 0.58
C VAL A 73 9.84 3.62 1.19
N GLY A 74 8.74 3.99 1.84
CA GLY A 74 8.59 5.27 2.53
C GLY A 74 8.54 6.48 1.59
N GLY A 75 8.53 7.67 2.17
CA GLY A 75 8.50 8.93 1.41
C GLY A 75 7.19 9.11 0.64
N ASP A 76 7.27 9.25 -0.69
CA ASP A 76 6.16 9.40 -1.62
C ASP A 76 5.64 8.06 -2.18
N ALA A 77 6.02 6.95 -1.55
CA ALA A 77 5.65 5.61 -1.99
C ALA A 77 4.13 5.39 -1.96
N HIS A 78 3.63 4.77 -3.00
CA HIS A 78 2.22 4.42 -3.18
C HIS A 78 2.10 3.09 -3.93
N LEU A 79 1.00 2.39 -3.78
CA LEU A 79 0.71 1.22 -4.62
C LEU A 79 0.40 1.65 -6.04
N THR A 80 0.85 0.85 -7.03
CA THR A 80 0.59 1.11 -8.44
C THR A 80 0.29 -0.17 -9.21
N GLY A 81 -0.22 -0.04 -10.41
CA GLY A 81 -0.48 -1.16 -11.32
C GLY A 81 -1.41 -2.23 -10.71
N ASP A 82 -1.04 -3.48 -10.94
CA ASP A 82 -1.81 -4.65 -10.49
C ASP A 82 -1.94 -4.77 -8.97
N ALA A 83 -1.05 -4.15 -8.20
CA ALA A 83 -1.18 -4.09 -6.75
C ALA A 83 -2.40 -3.27 -6.29
N VAL A 84 -2.78 -2.22 -7.04
CA VAL A 84 -4.00 -1.44 -6.77
C VAL A 84 -5.24 -2.28 -7.09
N LEU A 85 -5.25 -3.00 -8.22
CA LEU A 85 -6.36 -3.89 -8.58
C LEU A 85 -6.56 -4.98 -7.52
N ALA A 86 -5.46 -5.56 -7.03
CA ALA A 86 -5.50 -6.57 -5.96
C ALA A 86 -5.93 -5.97 -4.61
N LEU A 87 -5.52 -4.75 -4.28
CA LEU A 87 -5.94 -4.04 -3.06
C LEU A 87 -7.46 -3.91 -2.98
N HIS A 88 -8.10 -3.61 -4.13
CA HIS A 88 -9.54 -3.47 -4.28
C HIS A 88 -10.26 -4.76 -4.70
N GLU A 89 -9.55 -5.89 -4.82
CA GLU A 89 -10.10 -7.20 -5.23
C GLU A 89 -10.77 -7.18 -6.63
N LEU A 90 -10.25 -6.35 -7.55
CA LEU A 90 -10.81 -6.16 -8.88
C LEU A 90 -10.25 -7.20 -9.89
N GLY A 91 -11.11 -7.70 -10.76
CA GLY A 91 -10.73 -8.57 -11.88
C GLY A 91 -10.04 -9.87 -11.46
N GLN A 92 -10.20 -10.30 -10.20
CA GLN A 92 -9.50 -11.48 -9.63
C GLN A 92 -7.96 -11.40 -9.82
N VAL A 93 -7.41 -10.20 -9.85
CA VAL A 93 -5.96 -9.95 -9.96
C VAL A 93 -5.30 -10.26 -8.62
N ASN A 94 -4.32 -11.17 -8.62
CA ASN A 94 -3.58 -11.58 -7.42
C ASN A 94 -2.08 -11.67 -7.73
N PRO A 95 -1.36 -10.55 -7.75
CA PRO A 95 0.05 -10.54 -8.11
C PRO A 95 0.92 -11.16 -7.03
N GLN A 96 1.96 -11.92 -7.46
CA GLN A 96 2.98 -12.45 -6.54
C GLN A 96 3.88 -11.35 -5.98
N VAL A 97 4.01 -10.26 -6.71
CA VAL A 97 4.87 -9.12 -6.38
C VAL A 97 4.00 -7.88 -6.23
N VAL A 98 4.17 -7.16 -5.12
CA VAL A 98 3.49 -5.88 -4.87
C VAL A 98 4.28 -4.76 -5.54
N ARG A 99 3.64 -4.06 -6.50
CA ARG A 99 4.23 -2.92 -7.19
C ARG A 99 4.05 -1.66 -6.37
N VAL A 100 5.16 -0.95 -6.15
CA VAL A 100 5.19 0.31 -5.40
C VAL A 100 5.79 1.39 -6.28
N GLY A 101 5.03 2.42 -6.56
CA GLY A 101 5.45 3.61 -7.28
C GLY A 101 6.14 4.61 -6.36
N THR A 102 7.15 5.30 -6.87
CA THR A 102 7.81 6.42 -6.19
C THR A 102 8.63 7.23 -7.19
N SER A 103 8.67 8.56 -7.03
CA SER A 103 9.55 9.44 -7.81
C SER A 103 11.02 9.34 -7.39
N ARG A 104 11.29 8.80 -6.21
CA ARG A 104 12.60 8.80 -5.54
C ARG A 104 13.41 7.56 -5.88
N ARG A 105 14.75 7.70 -5.83
CA ARG A 105 15.64 6.54 -5.91
C ARG A 105 15.62 5.76 -4.61
N VAL A 106 15.15 4.52 -4.66
CA VAL A 106 15.17 3.60 -3.52
C VAL A 106 16.56 2.97 -3.40
N ARG A 107 17.18 3.10 -2.22
CA ARG A 107 18.49 2.50 -1.91
C ARG A 107 18.37 1.33 -0.93
N ALA A 108 17.20 1.15 -0.31
CA ALA A 108 16.95 0.07 0.63
C ALA A 108 16.96 -1.29 -0.09
N GLN A 109 17.49 -2.31 0.58
CA GLN A 109 17.29 -3.69 0.14
C GLN A 109 15.83 -4.08 0.41
N LEU A 110 15.10 -4.39 -0.66
CA LEU A 110 13.72 -4.81 -0.59
C LEU A 110 13.61 -6.33 -0.78
N PRO A 111 12.65 -6.98 -0.14
CA PRO A 111 12.35 -8.38 -0.38
C PRO A 111 11.85 -8.58 -1.83
N LYS A 112 12.06 -9.77 -2.38
CA LYS A 112 11.72 -10.11 -3.78
C LYS A 112 10.22 -9.96 -4.13
N TRP A 113 9.37 -9.89 -3.13
CA TRP A 113 7.94 -9.72 -3.32
C TRP A 113 7.50 -8.24 -3.43
N ILE A 114 8.45 -7.28 -3.44
CA ILE A 114 8.22 -5.86 -3.71
C ILE A 114 9.00 -5.48 -4.97
N ALA A 115 8.30 -4.88 -5.94
CA ALA A 115 8.91 -4.26 -7.11
C ALA A 115 8.70 -2.75 -7.08
N ILE A 116 9.74 -2.01 -7.45
CA ILE A 116 9.69 -0.55 -7.53
C ILE A 116 9.44 -0.13 -8.97
N GLU A 117 8.45 0.72 -9.14
CA GLU A 117 8.22 1.47 -10.36
C GLU A 117 8.58 2.93 -10.13
N ARG A 118 9.50 3.44 -10.96
CA ARG A 118 9.90 4.84 -10.86
C ARG A 118 8.93 5.69 -11.64
N GLU A 119 8.01 6.32 -10.93
CA GLU A 119 6.98 7.14 -11.54
C GLU A 119 6.68 8.39 -10.71
N THR A 120 6.10 9.37 -11.37
CA THR A 120 5.47 10.53 -10.73
C THR A 120 4.03 10.54 -11.21
N LEU A 121 3.09 10.40 -10.28
CA LEU A 121 1.67 10.41 -10.63
C LEU A 121 1.24 11.81 -11.07
N PRO A 122 0.36 11.91 -12.09
CA PRO A 122 -0.33 13.15 -12.39
C PRO A 122 -1.16 13.65 -11.22
N ASP A 123 -1.43 14.94 -11.18
CA ASP A 123 -2.32 15.55 -10.19
C ASP A 123 -3.69 14.86 -10.25
N GLY A 124 -4.17 14.42 -9.08
CA GLY A 124 -5.44 13.71 -8.96
C GLY A 124 -5.37 12.18 -9.10
N ASP A 125 -4.25 11.62 -9.56
CA ASP A 125 -4.06 10.16 -9.64
C ASP A 125 -3.52 9.52 -8.35
N LEU A 126 -3.12 10.32 -7.35
CA LEU A 126 -2.76 9.84 -6.02
C LEU A 126 -3.97 9.87 -5.08
N THR A 127 -4.22 8.76 -4.42
CA THR A 127 -5.29 8.59 -3.44
C THR A 127 -4.82 7.72 -2.27
N SER A 128 -5.73 7.36 -1.39
CA SER A 128 -5.48 6.35 -0.36
C SER A 128 -6.72 5.47 -0.18
N TYR A 129 -6.49 4.19 0.05
CA TYR A 129 -7.54 3.24 0.41
C TYR A 129 -7.12 2.50 1.68
N GLU A 130 -8.01 2.46 2.68
CA GLU A 130 -7.70 1.85 3.98
C GLU A 130 -6.38 2.38 4.57
N SER A 131 -6.15 3.69 4.51
CA SER A 131 -4.92 4.37 4.94
C SER A 131 -3.63 3.96 4.19
N ILE A 132 -3.74 3.24 3.08
CA ILE A 132 -2.62 2.86 2.24
C ILE A 132 -2.55 3.80 1.04
N PRO A 133 -1.47 4.59 0.88
CA PRO A 133 -1.29 5.42 -0.31
C PRO A 133 -1.30 4.56 -1.58
N SER A 134 -2.08 4.96 -2.57
CA SER A 134 -2.21 4.23 -3.83
C SER A 134 -2.48 5.16 -5.00
N ALA A 135 -2.16 4.72 -6.21
CA ALA A 135 -2.71 5.31 -7.40
C ALA A 135 -4.23 5.07 -7.47
N THR A 136 -4.94 5.90 -8.24
CA THR A 136 -6.35 5.67 -8.53
C THR A 136 -6.55 4.39 -9.33
N VAL A 137 -7.74 3.79 -9.24
CA VAL A 137 -8.08 2.59 -10.01
C VAL A 137 -8.03 2.87 -11.52
N ALA A 138 -8.42 4.07 -11.94
CA ALA A 138 -8.33 4.50 -13.35
C ALA A 138 -6.87 4.49 -13.84
N HIS A 139 -5.94 5.04 -13.06
CA HIS A 139 -4.51 5.00 -13.36
C HIS A 139 -3.99 3.56 -13.40
N ALA A 140 -4.35 2.74 -12.43
CA ALA A 140 -3.93 1.34 -12.34
C ALA A 140 -4.38 0.52 -13.56
N ILE A 141 -5.62 0.67 -14.02
CA ILE A 141 -6.13 -0.01 -15.21
C ILE A 141 -5.30 0.40 -16.46
N ARG A 142 -5.01 1.70 -16.62
CA ARG A 142 -4.17 2.18 -17.75
C ARG A 142 -2.77 1.56 -17.71
N SER A 143 -2.14 1.51 -16.55
CA SER A 143 -0.77 0.98 -16.40
C SER A 143 -0.68 -0.55 -16.51
N CYS A 144 -1.81 -1.26 -16.37
CA CYS A 144 -1.85 -2.72 -16.46
C CYS A 144 -2.14 -3.28 -17.85
N ARG A 145 -2.33 -2.45 -18.88
CA ARG A 145 -2.77 -2.89 -20.22
C ARG A 145 -1.86 -3.95 -20.85
N ASP A 146 -0.55 -3.82 -20.64
CA ASP A 146 0.44 -4.72 -21.24
C ASP A 146 0.84 -5.87 -20.29
N THR A 147 0.36 -5.85 -19.04
CA THR A 147 0.82 -6.80 -18.00
C THR A 147 -0.29 -7.69 -17.46
N VAL A 148 -1.54 -7.28 -17.58
CA VAL A 148 -2.72 -8.05 -17.16
C VAL A 148 -3.55 -8.37 -18.40
N MET A 149 -4.07 -9.59 -18.50
CA MET A 149 -4.90 -10.04 -19.63
C MET A 149 -6.14 -9.15 -19.78
N SER A 150 -6.47 -8.77 -21.01
CA SER A 150 -7.60 -7.87 -21.35
C SER A 150 -8.92 -8.34 -20.73
N ASP A 151 -9.21 -9.65 -20.74
CA ASP A 151 -10.43 -10.20 -20.13
C ASP A 151 -10.51 -9.90 -18.63
N ARG A 152 -9.40 -10.00 -17.92
CA ARG A 152 -9.35 -9.66 -16.49
C ARG A 152 -9.47 -8.16 -16.25
N LEU A 153 -8.88 -7.33 -17.12
CA LEU A 153 -9.04 -5.88 -17.04
C LEU A 153 -10.48 -5.46 -17.30
N LEU A 154 -11.18 -6.09 -18.24
CA LEU A 154 -12.61 -5.84 -18.48
C LEU A 154 -13.44 -6.17 -17.23
N VAL A 155 -13.16 -7.30 -16.59
CA VAL A 155 -13.82 -7.64 -15.32
C VAL A 155 -13.47 -6.61 -14.24
N ALA A 156 -12.21 -6.19 -14.15
CA ALA A 156 -11.78 -5.18 -13.18
C ALA A 156 -12.48 -3.82 -13.40
N VAL A 157 -12.69 -3.42 -14.65
CA VAL A 157 -13.45 -2.20 -15.02
C VAL A 157 -14.90 -2.30 -14.55
N ASP A 158 -15.55 -3.45 -14.75
CA ASP A 158 -16.95 -3.65 -14.34
C ASP A 158 -17.08 -3.75 -12.81
N ASP A 159 -16.15 -4.42 -12.14
CA ASP A 159 -16.06 -4.46 -10.68
C ASP A 159 -15.87 -3.05 -10.11
N ALA A 160 -14.89 -2.31 -10.61
CA ALA A 160 -14.61 -0.94 -10.17
C ALA A 160 -15.80 0.00 -10.38
N ARG A 161 -16.55 -0.17 -11.45
CA ARG A 161 -17.78 0.59 -11.68
C ARG A 161 -18.87 0.25 -10.67
N ARG A 162 -19.05 -1.04 -10.36
CA ARG A 162 -20.00 -1.51 -9.35
C ARG A 162 -19.68 -0.95 -7.96
N ASP A 163 -18.40 -0.90 -7.63
CA ASP A 163 -17.91 -0.44 -6.32
C ASP A 163 -17.77 1.09 -6.24
N GLY A 164 -18.16 1.82 -7.30
CA GLY A 164 -18.13 3.29 -7.33
C GLY A 164 -16.73 3.91 -7.48
N LEU A 165 -15.73 3.11 -7.86
CA LEU A 165 -14.35 3.53 -8.07
C LEU A 165 -14.09 4.12 -9.47
N LEU A 166 -15.02 3.90 -10.40
CA LEU A 166 -15.05 4.48 -11.75
C LEU A 166 -16.40 5.11 -12.02
N SER A 167 -16.38 6.21 -12.75
CA SER A 167 -17.58 6.82 -13.34
C SER A 167 -18.11 5.99 -14.54
N VAL A 168 -19.35 6.24 -14.95
CA VAL A 168 -19.92 5.62 -16.17
C VAL A 168 -19.14 5.98 -17.42
N ALA A 169 -18.61 7.21 -17.49
CA ALA A 169 -17.82 7.68 -18.63
C ALA A 169 -16.49 6.91 -18.71
N GLU A 170 -15.76 6.80 -17.60
CA GLU A 170 -14.50 6.05 -17.53
C GLU A 170 -14.70 4.57 -17.84
N GLN A 171 -15.77 3.93 -17.32
CA GLN A 171 -16.07 2.54 -17.66
C GLN A 171 -16.23 2.37 -19.19
N ARG A 172 -17.01 3.24 -19.84
CA ARG A 172 -17.22 3.16 -21.28
C ARG A 172 -15.93 3.34 -22.08
N GLU A 173 -15.11 4.32 -21.68
CA GLU A 173 -13.82 4.59 -22.29
C GLU A 173 -12.90 3.36 -22.18
N PHE A 174 -12.69 2.83 -20.98
CA PHE A 174 -11.82 1.66 -20.76
C PHE A 174 -12.31 0.41 -21.50
N ARG A 175 -13.62 0.16 -21.52
CA ARG A 175 -14.17 -0.98 -22.28
C ARG A 175 -13.88 -0.83 -23.79
N ALA A 176 -14.15 0.35 -24.37
CA ALA A 176 -13.88 0.59 -25.78
C ALA A 176 -12.40 0.40 -26.14
N GLU A 177 -11.50 0.86 -25.29
CA GLU A 177 -10.05 0.72 -25.49
C GLU A 177 -9.58 -0.74 -25.37
N LEU A 178 -10.08 -1.49 -24.38
CA LEU A 178 -9.69 -2.88 -24.14
C LEU A 178 -10.28 -3.84 -25.18
N GLU A 179 -11.52 -3.60 -25.64
CA GLU A 179 -12.19 -4.37 -26.68
C GLU A 179 -11.63 -4.09 -28.11
N GLY A 180 -11.11 -2.87 -28.33
CA GLY A 180 -10.51 -2.47 -29.62
C GLY A 180 -9.04 -2.88 -29.78
N ALA A 181 -8.39 -3.36 -28.73
CA ALA A 181 -6.99 -3.78 -28.74
C ALA A 181 -6.79 -5.30 -28.94
N GLY A 182 -7.89 -6.07 -29.18
CA GLY A 182 -7.91 -7.53 -29.34
C GLY A 182 -7.83 -8.02 -30.78
#